data_2d90d69be1ca84f1fbbd387e93ed16f7
#
_entry.id   2d90d69be1ca84f1fbbd387e93ed16f7
#
_cell.length_a   1.000
_cell.length_b   1.000
_cell.length_c   1.000
_cell.angle_alpha   90.00
_cell.angle_beta   90.00
_cell.angle_gamma   90.00
#
_symmetry.space_group_name_H-M   'P 1'
#
loop_
_entity.id
_entity.type
_entity.pdbx_description
1 polymer ?
#
loop_
_entity_poly.entity_id
_entity_poly.type
_entity_poly.pdbx_seq_one_letter_code
_entity_poly.pdbx_strand_id
1 'polypeptide(L)'
;MLSLELVRAALDSQKLERSVFEPNATHASVAMILTRRGGVLEVCFIRRAEREGDPWSGQVAFPGGRASRLDESPAHVAERETREEVGLDINEGERIGSLPQRVIERNDLKNNLTLSPIVYYIESKKAEKATPLQKEEVAHVFWVPLAHLFNEDFVTEIEYPMGGQLRNFPGIKHDGEVIWGLTLRVLQSFSEAIGVSMPATC
;
A
#
# COMPACT_ATOMS: atom_id res chain seq x y z
N MET A 1 -9.82 18.58 -7.62
CA MET A 1 -10.30 17.89 -6.40
C MET A 1 -10.07 16.38 -6.58
N LEU A 2 -9.43 15.73 -5.62
CA LEU A 2 -9.21 14.28 -5.67
C LEU A 2 -10.56 13.55 -5.57
N SER A 3 -10.95 12.87 -6.65
CA SER A 3 -12.21 12.12 -6.71
C SER A 3 -12.01 10.72 -7.26
N LEU A 4 -12.95 9.81 -6.98
CA LEU A 4 -12.90 8.44 -7.50
C LEU A 4 -12.93 8.42 -9.03
N GLU A 5 -13.68 9.33 -9.64
CA GLU A 5 -13.80 9.47 -11.10
C GLU A 5 -12.45 9.85 -11.71
N LEU A 6 -11.70 10.78 -11.08
CA LEU A 6 -10.33 11.12 -11.49
C LEU A 6 -9.42 9.89 -11.42
N VAL A 7 -9.45 9.18 -10.31
CA VAL A 7 -8.61 7.98 -10.09
C VAL A 7 -8.91 6.91 -11.14
N ARG A 8 -10.18 6.59 -11.39
CA ARG A 8 -10.59 5.63 -12.42
C ARG A 8 -10.12 6.06 -13.82
N ALA A 9 -10.41 7.29 -14.23
CA ALA A 9 -10.03 7.79 -15.54
C ALA A 9 -8.51 7.75 -15.77
N ALA A 10 -7.73 8.08 -14.74
CA ALA A 10 -6.27 8.05 -14.81
C ALA A 10 -5.72 6.62 -14.93
N LEU A 11 -6.25 5.68 -14.17
CA LEU A 11 -5.80 4.29 -14.21
C LEU A 11 -6.28 3.55 -15.46
N ASP A 12 -7.49 3.82 -15.97
CA ASP A 12 -8.00 3.26 -17.24
C ASP A 12 -7.17 3.74 -18.44
N SER A 13 -6.73 5.01 -18.44
CA SER A 13 -5.98 5.58 -19.55
C SER A 13 -4.58 5.00 -19.72
N GLN A 14 -4.00 4.46 -18.65
CA GLN A 14 -2.63 3.95 -18.65
C GLN A 14 -2.49 2.56 -19.27
N LYS A 15 -3.59 1.90 -19.75
CA LYS A 15 -3.55 0.49 -20.23
C LYS A 15 -2.61 -0.33 -19.38
N LEU A 16 -2.84 -0.28 -18.06
CA LEU A 16 -1.95 -0.93 -17.11
C LEU A 16 -1.79 -2.38 -17.53
N GLU A 17 -0.58 -2.71 -17.96
CA GLU A 17 -0.18 -4.07 -18.23
C GLU A 17 -0.64 -4.91 -17.05
N ARG A 18 -1.30 -6.02 -17.32
CA ARG A 18 -1.67 -6.93 -16.25
C ARG A 18 -0.38 -7.27 -15.53
N SER A 19 -0.27 -6.84 -14.28
CA SER A 19 0.86 -7.22 -13.45
C SER A 19 0.98 -8.74 -13.51
N VAL A 20 2.10 -9.21 -14.00
CA VAL A 20 2.40 -10.64 -14.11
C VAL A 20 3.62 -10.95 -13.25
N PHE A 21 3.76 -12.20 -12.84
CA PHE A 21 4.96 -12.62 -12.15
C PHE A 21 6.13 -12.69 -13.12
N GLU A 22 7.22 -12.03 -12.76
CA GLU A 22 8.46 -12.15 -13.49
C GLU A 22 9.14 -13.49 -13.17
N PRO A 23 9.64 -14.23 -14.18
CA PRO A 23 10.38 -15.45 -13.95
C PRO A 23 11.61 -15.20 -13.05
N ASN A 24 11.85 -16.10 -12.10
CA ASN A 24 13.01 -16.07 -11.20
C ASN A 24 13.10 -14.88 -10.22
N ALA A 25 12.06 -14.08 -10.06
CA ALA A 25 11.97 -13.06 -9.03
C ALA A 25 11.17 -13.55 -7.81
N THR A 26 11.47 -13.00 -6.63
CA THR A 26 10.56 -13.11 -5.48
C THR A 26 9.50 -12.03 -5.64
N HIS A 27 8.23 -12.38 -5.52
CA HIS A 27 7.14 -11.44 -5.69
C HIS A 27 6.43 -11.14 -4.38
N ALA A 28 5.96 -9.91 -4.27
CA ALA A 28 4.99 -9.47 -3.27
C ALA A 28 3.95 -8.57 -3.95
N SER A 29 2.78 -8.50 -3.37
CA SER A 29 1.75 -7.60 -3.85
C SER A 29 1.03 -6.94 -2.69
N VAL A 30 0.58 -5.70 -2.90
CA VAL A 30 -0.16 -4.93 -1.92
C VAL A 30 -1.45 -4.37 -2.52
N ALA A 31 -2.47 -4.24 -1.69
CA ALA A 31 -3.75 -3.67 -2.05
C ALA A 31 -3.87 -2.23 -1.56
N MET A 32 -3.83 -1.26 -2.46
CA MET A 32 -4.25 0.10 -2.17
C MET A 32 -5.78 0.16 -2.28
N ILE A 33 -6.45 0.06 -1.13
CA ILE A 33 -7.91 -0.02 -1.07
C ILE A 33 -8.48 1.36 -0.80
N LEU A 34 -9.31 1.84 -1.72
CA LEU A 34 -10.05 3.08 -1.62
C LEU A 34 -11.50 2.80 -1.19
N THR A 35 -12.06 3.71 -0.40
CA THR A 35 -13.48 3.74 -0.07
C THR A 35 -13.97 5.18 0.02
N ARG A 36 -15.29 5.40 -0.06
CA ARG A 36 -15.88 6.72 0.16
C ARG A 36 -16.80 6.68 1.39
N ARG A 37 -16.43 7.41 2.46
CA ARG A 37 -17.21 7.55 3.68
C ARG A 37 -17.57 9.00 3.91
N GLY A 38 -18.86 9.30 4.13
CA GLY A 38 -19.33 10.68 4.32
C GLY A 38 -18.94 11.65 3.17
N GLY A 39 -18.80 11.15 1.95
CA GLY A 39 -18.36 11.92 0.79
C GLY A 39 -16.83 12.05 0.64
N VAL A 40 -16.06 11.63 1.63
CA VAL A 40 -14.59 11.68 1.62
C VAL A 40 -14.02 10.39 1.07
N LEU A 41 -13.08 10.49 0.13
CA LEU A 41 -12.31 9.35 -0.39
C LEU A 41 -11.16 9.06 0.57
N GLU A 42 -11.08 7.81 1.04
CA GLU A 42 -10.10 7.35 2.02
C GLU A 42 -9.34 6.15 1.52
N VAL A 43 -8.14 5.94 2.07
CA VAL A 43 -7.23 4.83 1.77
C VAL A 43 -7.02 3.99 3.01
N CYS A 44 -7.08 2.65 2.87
CA CYS A 44 -6.80 1.69 3.92
C CYS A 44 -5.30 1.52 4.15
N PHE A 45 -4.90 1.54 5.41
CA PHE A 45 -3.56 1.16 5.87
C PHE A 45 -3.63 0.18 7.02
N ILE A 46 -2.56 -0.55 7.21
CA ILE A 46 -2.30 -1.37 8.40
C ILE A 46 -1.06 -0.83 9.12
N ARG A 47 -1.08 -0.92 10.44
CA ARG A 47 0.13 -0.90 11.25
C ARG A 47 0.60 -2.33 11.43
N ARG A 48 1.79 -2.66 10.96
CA ARG A 48 2.40 -3.97 11.18
C ARG A 48 2.68 -4.18 12.67
N ALA A 49 2.46 -5.39 13.15
CA ALA A 49 2.83 -5.74 14.53
C ALA A 49 4.35 -5.65 14.72
N GLU A 50 4.77 -5.36 15.94
CA GLU A 50 6.19 -5.38 16.28
C GLU A 50 6.68 -6.83 16.39
N ARG A 51 7.69 -7.17 15.60
CA ARG A 51 8.29 -8.52 15.55
C ARG A 51 9.80 -8.40 15.49
N GLU A 52 10.47 -9.14 16.35
CA GLU A 52 11.93 -9.23 16.33
C GLU A 52 12.41 -9.88 15.01
N GLY A 53 13.41 -9.28 14.38
CA GLY A 53 13.97 -9.77 13.11
C GLY A 53 13.19 -9.41 11.85
N ASP A 54 12.04 -8.73 11.96
CA ASP A 54 11.32 -8.19 10.79
C ASP A 54 11.82 -6.77 10.49
N PRO A 55 12.47 -6.52 9.34
CA PRO A 55 12.96 -5.19 8.98
C PRO A 55 11.83 -4.16 8.76
N TRP A 56 10.59 -4.61 8.62
CA TRP A 56 9.41 -3.74 8.49
C TRP A 56 8.53 -3.73 9.74
N SER A 57 9.07 -4.24 10.86
CA SER A 57 8.41 -4.28 12.17
C SER A 57 7.85 -2.90 12.54
N GLY A 58 6.58 -2.86 12.94
CA GLY A 58 5.92 -1.64 13.37
C GLY A 58 5.77 -0.55 12.31
N GLN A 59 5.97 -0.81 11.02
CA GLN A 59 5.76 0.19 9.97
C GLN A 59 4.31 0.21 9.48
N VAL A 60 3.91 1.39 8.96
CA VAL A 60 2.64 1.52 8.25
C VAL A 60 2.80 0.95 6.84
N ALA A 61 1.84 0.11 6.42
CA ALA A 61 1.83 -0.52 5.11
C ALA A 61 0.41 -0.56 4.52
N PHE A 62 0.33 -0.88 3.24
CA PHE A 62 -0.91 -1.41 2.65
C PHE A 62 -1.07 -2.87 3.04
N PRO A 63 -2.30 -3.40 3.14
CA PRO A 63 -2.51 -4.84 3.23
C PRO A 63 -1.83 -5.56 2.06
N GLY A 64 -1.15 -6.67 2.34
CA GLY A 64 -0.44 -7.41 1.32
C GLY A 64 0.74 -8.20 1.84
N GLY A 65 1.32 -9.04 0.98
CA GLY A 65 2.39 -9.92 1.37
C GLY A 65 3.11 -10.56 0.20
N ARG A 66 3.82 -11.64 0.51
CA ARG A 66 4.61 -12.38 -0.50
C ARG A 66 3.73 -13.36 -1.27
N ALA A 67 4.06 -13.51 -2.55
CA ALA A 67 3.46 -14.56 -3.36
C ALA A 67 3.83 -15.94 -2.85
N SER A 68 2.84 -16.81 -2.79
CA SER A 68 2.97 -18.25 -2.58
C SER A 68 2.95 -18.98 -3.92
N ARG A 69 3.20 -20.29 -3.89
CA ARG A 69 3.12 -21.12 -5.10
C ARG A 69 1.69 -21.31 -5.63
N LEU A 70 0.70 -20.97 -4.81
CA LEU A 70 -0.71 -21.12 -5.14
C LEU A 70 -1.30 -19.84 -5.75
N ASP A 71 -0.56 -18.73 -5.70
CA ASP A 71 -1.03 -17.47 -6.24
C ASP A 71 -0.80 -17.42 -7.75
N GLU A 72 -1.85 -17.19 -8.52
CA GLU A 72 -1.83 -17.20 -9.98
C GLU A 72 -1.40 -15.83 -10.56
N SER A 73 -1.54 -14.77 -9.76
CA SER A 73 -1.26 -13.39 -10.19
C SER A 73 -0.96 -12.47 -9.00
N PRO A 74 -0.32 -11.32 -9.23
CA PRO A 74 -0.17 -10.29 -8.19
C PRO A 74 -1.49 -9.85 -7.55
N ALA A 75 -2.58 -9.78 -8.32
CA ALA A 75 -3.90 -9.45 -7.79
C ALA A 75 -4.38 -10.53 -6.81
N HIS A 76 -4.18 -11.81 -7.12
CA HIS A 76 -4.54 -12.91 -6.22
C HIS A 76 -3.78 -12.84 -4.88
N VAL A 77 -2.47 -12.47 -4.90
CA VAL A 77 -1.70 -12.23 -3.68
C VAL A 77 -2.33 -11.12 -2.85
N ALA A 78 -2.58 -9.96 -3.46
CA ALA A 78 -3.14 -8.80 -2.76
C ALA A 78 -4.52 -9.10 -2.15
N GLU A 79 -5.37 -9.83 -2.87
CA GLU A 79 -6.70 -10.24 -2.46
C GLU A 79 -6.67 -11.25 -1.31
N ARG A 80 -5.82 -12.28 -1.41
CA ARG A 80 -5.63 -13.29 -0.37
C ARG A 80 -5.10 -12.67 0.92
N GLU A 81 -3.99 -11.92 0.85
CA GLU A 81 -3.37 -11.27 2.01
C GLU A 81 -4.32 -10.27 2.67
N THR A 82 -5.06 -9.47 1.88
CA THR A 82 -6.06 -8.54 2.43
C THR A 82 -7.15 -9.27 3.21
N ARG A 83 -7.61 -10.41 2.73
CA ARG A 83 -8.60 -11.22 3.44
C ARG A 83 -8.02 -11.82 4.73
N GLU A 84 -6.79 -12.30 4.69
CA GLU A 84 -6.09 -12.90 5.83
C GLU A 84 -5.74 -11.87 6.92
N GLU A 85 -5.21 -10.72 6.52
CA GLU A 85 -4.74 -9.67 7.44
C GLU A 85 -5.88 -8.83 8.03
N VAL A 86 -6.83 -8.40 7.19
CA VAL A 86 -7.83 -7.39 7.58
C VAL A 86 -9.30 -7.82 7.39
N GLY A 87 -9.54 -9.05 6.97
CA GLY A 87 -10.89 -9.61 6.85
C GLY A 87 -11.74 -9.04 5.71
N LEU A 88 -11.14 -8.33 4.76
CA LEU A 88 -11.83 -7.78 3.60
C LEU A 88 -11.68 -8.70 2.40
N ASP A 89 -12.80 -9.18 1.87
CA ASP A 89 -12.83 -9.92 0.61
C ASP A 89 -12.95 -8.95 -0.57
N ILE A 90 -11.80 -8.41 -1.02
CA ILE A 90 -11.75 -7.43 -2.12
C ILE A 90 -12.01 -8.03 -3.51
N ASN A 91 -12.17 -9.36 -3.61
CA ASN A 91 -12.65 -10.00 -4.84
C ASN A 91 -14.06 -9.52 -5.24
N GLU A 92 -14.88 -9.15 -4.24
CA GLU A 92 -16.20 -8.56 -4.46
C GLU A 92 -16.13 -7.04 -4.67
N GLY A 93 -14.99 -6.43 -4.38
CA GLY A 93 -14.74 -5.02 -4.60
C GLY A 93 -14.48 -4.72 -6.07
N GLU A 94 -14.14 -3.50 -6.35
CA GLU A 94 -13.75 -3.05 -7.67
C GLU A 94 -12.23 -2.93 -7.77
N ARG A 95 -11.59 -3.77 -8.57
CA ARG A 95 -10.21 -3.55 -8.98
C ARG A 95 -10.19 -2.51 -10.08
N ILE A 96 -9.69 -1.32 -9.79
CA ILE A 96 -9.68 -0.18 -10.70
C ILE A 96 -8.35 0.00 -11.46
N GLY A 97 -7.31 -0.73 -11.08
CA GLY A 97 -6.06 -0.72 -11.82
C GLY A 97 -4.89 -1.30 -11.03
N SER A 98 -3.71 -1.18 -11.60
CA SER A 98 -2.43 -1.49 -10.95
C SER A 98 -1.46 -0.33 -11.16
N LEU A 99 -0.51 -0.18 -10.27
CA LEU A 99 0.58 0.79 -10.41
C LEU A 99 1.83 0.07 -10.95
N PRO A 100 2.81 0.81 -11.46
CA PRO A 100 4.07 0.23 -11.93
C PRO A 100 4.71 -0.65 -10.86
N GLN A 101 5.19 -1.83 -11.28
CA GLN A 101 5.94 -2.72 -10.42
C GLN A 101 7.24 -2.06 -9.96
N ARG A 102 7.66 -2.35 -8.73
CA ARG A 102 8.90 -1.85 -8.16
C ARG A 102 9.83 -2.98 -7.79
N VAL A 103 11.05 -2.91 -8.30
CA VAL A 103 12.12 -3.82 -7.88
C VAL A 103 12.77 -3.26 -6.62
N ILE A 104 12.76 -4.07 -5.57
CA ILE A 104 13.39 -3.75 -4.28
C ILE A 104 14.68 -4.58 -4.21
N GLU A 105 15.80 -3.90 -4.34
CA GLU A 105 17.11 -4.53 -4.16
C GLU A 105 17.31 -4.87 -2.69
N ARG A 106 17.67 -6.12 -2.42
CA ARG A 106 17.97 -6.60 -1.08
C ARG A 106 19.35 -7.23 -1.06
N ASN A 107 20.24 -6.64 -0.28
CA ASN A 107 21.61 -7.11 -0.13
C ASN A 107 21.72 -8.49 0.57
N ASP A 108 20.65 -8.92 1.26
CA ASP A 108 20.57 -10.15 2.06
C ASP A 108 19.91 -11.32 1.32
N LEU A 109 19.34 -11.09 0.13
CA LEU A 109 18.69 -12.12 -0.67
C LEU A 109 19.39 -12.33 -2.01
N LYS A 110 19.42 -13.58 -2.47
CA LYS A 110 19.94 -13.94 -3.80
C LYS A 110 19.12 -13.35 -4.95
N ASN A 111 17.86 -12.99 -4.70
CA ASN A 111 16.93 -12.48 -5.71
C ASN A 111 16.29 -11.17 -5.22
N ASN A 112 16.12 -10.24 -6.12
CA ASN A 112 15.35 -9.02 -5.89
C ASN A 112 13.89 -9.34 -5.56
N LEU A 113 13.25 -8.47 -4.79
CA LEU A 113 11.81 -8.54 -4.53
C LEU A 113 11.08 -7.60 -5.48
N THR A 114 10.18 -8.13 -6.31
CA THR A 114 9.28 -7.33 -7.16
C THR A 114 7.98 -7.09 -6.42
N LEU A 115 7.66 -5.83 -6.14
CA LEU A 115 6.41 -5.40 -5.52
C LEU A 115 5.42 -4.93 -6.58
N SER A 116 4.20 -5.48 -6.54
CA SER A 116 3.09 -5.15 -7.44
C SER A 116 1.95 -4.47 -6.65
N PRO A 117 1.81 -3.13 -6.70
CA PRO A 117 0.68 -2.46 -6.07
C PRO A 117 -0.57 -2.53 -6.96
N ILE A 118 -1.69 -2.99 -6.41
CA ILE A 118 -2.99 -3.08 -7.07
C ILE A 118 -3.96 -2.13 -6.40
N VAL A 119 -4.76 -1.39 -7.16
CA VAL A 119 -5.70 -0.40 -6.66
C VAL A 119 -7.13 -0.95 -6.73
N TYR A 120 -7.83 -0.85 -5.61
CA TYR A 120 -9.21 -1.32 -5.44
C TYR A 120 -10.12 -0.21 -4.93
N TYR A 121 -11.39 -0.29 -5.25
CA TYR A 121 -12.44 0.51 -4.61
C TYR A 121 -13.51 -0.41 -4.04
N ILE A 122 -13.87 -0.20 -2.78
CA ILE A 122 -14.94 -0.93 -2.10
C ILE A 122 -15.98 0.03 -1.50
N GLU A 123 -17.20 -0.44 -1.36
CA GLU A 123 -18.27 0.30 -0.71
C GLU A 123 -18.02 0.48 0.80
N SER A 124 -18.49 1.60 1.37
CA SER A 124 -18.26 1.94 2.79
C SER A 124 -18.73 0.87 3.76
N LYS A 125 -19.89 0.24 3.51
CA LYS A 125 -20.41 -0.87 4.33
C LYS A 125 -19.47 -2.07 4.40
N LYS A 126 -18.70 -2.30 3.33
CA LYS A 126 -17.68 -3.35 3.29
C LYS A 126 -16.43 -2.88 4.03
N ALA A 127 -16.01 -1.64 3.83
CA ALA A 127 -14.86 -1.05 4.49
C ALA A 127 -14.99 -1.01 6.03
N GLU A 128 -16.20 -0.84 6.56
CA GLU A 128 -16.51 -0.88 8.01
C GLU A 128 -16.22 -2.24 8.66
N LYS A 129 -16.10 -3.31 7.88
CA LYS A 129 -15.77 -4.65 8.38
C LYS A 129 -14.27 -4.89 8.56
N ALA A 130 -13.43 -3.95 8.10
CA ALA A 130 -11.98 -4.07 8.22
C ALA A 130 -11.57 -4.17 9.69
N THR A 131 -10.87 -5.25 10.04
CA THR A 131 -10.40 -5.51 11.39
C THR A 131 -9.14 -6.38 11.33
N PRO A 132 -8.16 -6.20 12.22
CA PRO A 132 -7.01 -7.10 12.27
C PRO A 132 -7.45 -8.53 12.60
N LEU A 133 -7.25 -9.47 11.68
CA LEU A 133 -7.52 -10.88 11.92
C LEU A 133 -6.27 -11.61 12.44
N GLN A 134 -5.11 -11.30 11.92
CA GLN A 134 -3.82 -11.85 12.33
C GLN A 134 -3.08 -10.83 13.21
N LYS A 135 -3.43 -10.80 14.50
CA LYS A 135 -2.89 -9.81 15.46
C LYS A 135 -1.38 -9.87 15.64
N GLU A 136 -0.78 -11.02 15.36
CA GLU A 136 0.66 -11.22 15.31
C GLU A 136 1.34 -10.59 14.09
N GLU A 137 0.59 -10.20 13.07
CA GLU A 137 1.08 -9.54 11.86
C GLU A 137 0.57 -8.11 11.71
N VAL A 138 -0.67 -7.84 12.13
CA VAL A 138 -1.35 -6.56 12.03
C VAL A 138 -1.79 -6.07 13.39
N ALA A 139 -1.19 -4.99 13.88
CA ALA A 139 -1.54 -4.37 15.15
C ALA A 139 -2.89 -3.66 15.08
N HIS A 140 -3.13 -2.87 14.02
CA HIS A 140 -4.43 -2.25 13.74
C HIS A 140 -4.60 -1.89 12.27
N VAL A 141 -5.85 -1.62 11.88
CA VAL A 141 -6.27 -1.16 10.54
C VAL A 141 -6.86 0.23 10.69
N PHE A 142 -6.51 1.13 9.78
CA PHE A 142 -7.03 2.51 9.82
C PHE A 142 -7.20 3.08 8.40
N TRP A 143 -7.97 4.14 8.31
CA TRP A 143 -8.31 4.80 7.07
C TRP A 143 -7.85 6.24 7.09
N VAL A 144 -7.18 6.67 6.03
CA VAL A 144 -6.66 8.04 5.89
C VAL A 144 -7.39 8.74 4.75
N PRO A 145 -7.95 9.93 4.96
CA PRO A 145 -8.49 10.72 3.85
C PRO A 145 -7.45 10.91 2.76
N LEU A 146 -7.81 10.60 1.51
CA LEU A 146 -6.88 10.72 0.39
C LEU A 146 -6.30 12.15 0.28
N ALA A 147 -7.14 13.17 0.51
CA ALA A 147 -6.70 14.56 0.49
C ALA A 147 -5.65 14.89 1.56
N HIS A 148 -5.67 14.19 2.71
CA HIS A 148 -4.68 14.33 3.77
C HIS A 148 -3.27 13.95 3.30
N LEU A 149 -3.18 12.88 2.48
CA LEU A 149 -1.91 12.39 1.94
C LEU A 149 -1.24 13.39 0.97
N PHE A 150 -2.00 14.36 0.46
CA PHE A 150 -1.55 15.38 -0.48
C PHE A 150 -1.46 16.77 0.15
N ASN A 151 -1.56 16.89 1.49
CA ASN A 151 -1.49 18.16 2.19
C ASN A 151 -0.12 18.33 2.86
N GLU A 152 0.57 19.45 2.54
CA GLU A 152 1.90 19.81 3.05
C GLU A 152 1.95 19.92 4.59
N ASP A 153 0.83 20.27 5.25
CA ASP A 153 0.77 20.42 6.71
C ASP A 153 1.05 19.11 7.47
N PHE A 154 0.95 17.97 6.79
CA PHE A 154 1.16 16.64 7.38
C PHE A 154 2.49 16.01 6.99
N VAL A 155 3.32 16.71 6.22
CA VAL A 155 4.68 16.26 5.91
C VAL A 155 5.51 16.26 7.18
N THR A 156 6.31 15.22 7.35
CA THR A 156 7.21 15.02 8.49
C THR A 156 8.46 14.26 8.06
N GLU A 157 9.39 14.11 8.96
CA GLU A 157 10.55 13.24 8.82
C GLU A 157 10.54 12.17 9.91
N ILE A 158 11.11 11.03 9.61
CA ILE A 158 11.35 9.94 10.55
C ILE A 158 12.83 9.56 10.52
N GLU A 159 13.44 9.44 11.69
CA GLU A 159 14.78 8.86 11.82
C GLU A 159 14.70 7.34 11.83
N TYR A 160 15.47 6.70 10.97
CA TYR A 160 15.50 5.25 10.90
C TYR A 160 16.94 4.74 10.77
N PRO A 161 17.33 3.69 11.53
CA PRO A 161 18.66 3.12 11.44
C PRO A 161 18.83 2.38 10.10
N MET A 162 19.78 2.82 9.29
CA MET A 162 20.11 2.21 8.01
C MET A 162 21.64 2.14 7.83
N GLY A 163 22.16 0.92 7.63
CA GLY A 163 23.60 0.72 7.47
C GLY A 163 24.42 1.12 8.70
N GLY A 164 23.87 0.98 9.91
CA GLY A 164 24.53 1.35 11.18
C GLY A 164 24.53 2.85 11.51
N GLN A 165 23.80 3.67 10.72
CA GLN A 165 23.65 5.11 10.93
C GLN A 165 22.17 5.48 10.96
N LEU A 166 21.80 6.48 11.77
CA LEU A 166 20.49 7.11 11.71
C LEU A 166 20.40 7.99 10.47
N ARG A 167 19.33 7.83 9.71
CA ARG A 167 19.04 8.66 8.52
C ARG A 167 17.61 9.17 8.60
N ASN A 168 17.42 10.40 8.13
CA ASN A 168 16.09 10.99 8.01
C ASN A 168 15.43 10.57 6.70
N PHE A 169 14.17 10.19 6.80
CA PHE A 169 13.31 9.84 5.66
C PHE A 169 12.06 10.68 5.69
N PRO A 170 11.57 11.14 4.54
CA PRO A 170 10.32 11.85 4.47
C PRO A 170 9.14 10.94 4.79
N GLY A 171 8.09 11.51 5.36
CA GLY A 171 6.88 10.81 5.71
C GLY A 171 5.66 11.72 5.76
N ILE A 172 4.50 11.12 5.94
CA ILE A 172 3.22 11.79 6.18
C ILE A 172 2.69 11.30 7.51
N LYS A 173 2.46 12.22 8.45
CA LYS A 173 1.90 11.89 9.76
C LYS A 173 0.38 11.82 9.72
N HIS A 174 -0.22 10.86 10.42
CA HIS A 174 -1.66 10.73 10.63
C HIS A 174 -1.94 10.01 11.94
N ASP A 175 -2.64 10.65 12.88
CA ASP A 175 -3.09 10.09 14.17
C ASP A 175 -2.00 9.30 14.94
N GLY A 176 -0.78 9.86 14.99
CA GLY A 176 0.35 9.23 15.67
C GLY A 176 1.15 8.25 14.82
N GLU A 177 0.67 7.89 13.64
CA GLU A 177 1.35 7.05 12.67
C GLU A 177 2.16 7.89 11.66
N VAL A 178 3.19 7.29 11.09
CA VAL A 178 3.96 7.90 9.99
C VAL A 178 3.98 6.95 8.79
N ILE A 179 3.47 7.43 7.67
CA ILE A 179 3.51 6.74 6.38
C ILE A 179 4.79 7.16 5.67
N TRP A 180 5.72 6.23 5.49
CA TRP A 180 7.05 6.49 4.93
C TRP A 180 7.61 5.31 4.15
N GLY A 181 8.83 5.40 3.65
CA GLY A 181 9.55 4.28 3.05
C GLY A 181 8.85 3.71 1.82
N LEU A 182 8.70 2.38 1.77
CA LEU A 182 8.11 1.70 0.63
C LEU A 182 6.64 2.07 0.41
N THR A 183 5.89 2.27 1.48
CA THR A 183 4.48 2.68 1.42
C THR A 183 4.35 4.08 0.81
N LEU A 184 5.20 5.01 1.21
CA LEU A 184 5.25 6.35 0.61
C LEU A 184 5.63 6.30 -0.88
N ARG A 185 6.56 5.43 -1.27
CA ARG A 185 6.93 5.24 -2.69
C ARG A 185 5.78 4.69 -3.54
N VAL A 186 4.93 3.83 -2.98
CA VAL A 186 3.70 3.38 -3.67
C VAL A 186 2.73 4.54 -3.85
N LEU A 187 2.55 5.39 -2.82
CA LEU A 187 1.74 6.60 -2.93
C LEU A 187 2.29 7.59 -3.97
N GLN A 188 3.61 7.71 -4.12
CA GLN A 188 4.23 8.51 -5.17
C GLN A 188 3.90 7.97 -6.56
N SER A 189 3.99 6.65 -6.78
CA SER A 189 3.56 6.05 -8.04
C SER A 189 2.08 6.31 -8.33
N PHE A 190 1.24 6.27 -7.29
CA PHE A 190 -0.17 6.62 -7.42
C PHE A 190 -0.37 8.09 -7.77
N SER A 191 0.37 9.00 -7.13
CA SER A 191 0.31 10.45 -7.40
C SER A 191 0.69 10.77 -8.84
N GLU A 192 1.76 10.14 -9.34
CA GLU A 192 2.21 10.24 -10.73
C GLU A 192 1.11 9.74 -11.69
N ALA A 193 0.52 8.58 -11.38
CA ALA A 193 -0.53 7.99 -12.20
C ALA A 193 -1.77 8.89 -12.34
N ILE A 194 -2.18 9.56 -11.27
CA ILE A 194 -3.34 10.46 -11.26
C ILE A 194 -3.00 11.91 -11.64
N GLY A 195 -1.73 12.23 -11.91
CA GLY A 195 -1.27 13.57 -12.31
C GLY A 195 -1.39 14.63 -11.20
N VAL A 196 -1.30 14.22 -9.92
CA VAL A 196 -1.40 15.13 -8.76
C VAL A 196 -0.11 15.05 -7.97
N SER A 197 0.59 16.16 -7.79
CA SER A 197 1.86 16.21 -7.06
C SER A 197 1.68 15.86 -5.58
N MET A 198 2.58 15.02 -5.07
CA MET A 198 2.64 14.67 -3.66
C MET A 198 3.67 15.54 -2.93
N PRO A 199 3.36 16.08 -1.73
CA PRO A 199 4.26 16.98 -1.02
C PRO A 199 5.47 16.27 -0.40
N ALA A 200 5.32 15.01 0.04
CA ALA A 200 6.39 14.19 0.56
C ALA A 200 6.96 13.28 -0.54
N THR A 201 8.23 13.42 -0.83
CA THR A 201 8.94 12.61 -1.84
C THR A 201 10.16 11.91 -1.24
N CYS A 202 10.41 10.66 -1.67
CA CYS A 202 11.58 9.86 -1.29
C CYS A 202 12.74 10.04 -2.26
#